data_47ce7082823433eb925b49c42e222f24
#
_entry.id   47ce7082823433eb925b49c42e222f24
#
_cell.length_a   1.000
_cell.length_b   1.000
_cell.length_c   1.000
_cell.angle_alpha   90.00
_cell.angle_beta   90.00
_cell.angle_gamma   90.00
#
_symmetry.space_group_name_H-M   'P 1'
#
loop_
_entity.id
_entity.type
_entity.pdbx_description
1 polymer ?
#
loop_
_entity_poly.entity_id
_entity_poly.type
_entity_poly.pdbx_seq_one_letter_code
_entity_poly.pdbx_strand_id
1 'polypeptide(L)'
;MLQLKNINKRFGSKTVAQDINLNVEAGEILAVLGRSGCGKSTLLKTIVGLVRPDSGEVWLNGDNITDMPSEKRNISLMFQDYALLPHLTALDNVGFGLKMRRLPKAEIEEQSMQALRDIGLEHEAQRKPESLSGGEQQRLALARSLITRPSLLLLDEAFSSLDTHLRHHLRTLTAERIRSQNIPAILVTHSAEEACTMADTIAIMHEGRILQHGTPETLIRRPVNAQAALLLGLANTDDTRYIPQHAIRFDPNGTAVRISEAVPLAEGTRLTLSHPQYGDLIWYPHADHDTDKPQTGQEIRISVDENQIVWFD
;
A
#
# COMPACT_ATOMS: atom_id res chain seq x y z
N MET A 1 -7.70 -4.29 17.70
CA MET A 1 -7.22 -2.90 17.58
C MET A 1 -5.73 -2.83 17.90
N LEU A 2 -4.92 -2.22 17.05
CA LEU A 2 -3.52 -1.87 17.29
C LEU A 2 -3.42 -0.38 17.61
N GLN A 3 -2.54 -0.01 18.56
CA GLN A 3 -2.19 1.40 18.82
C GLN A 3 -0.68 1.54 18.95
N LEU A 4 -0.13 2.50 18.23
CA LEU A 4 1.25 2.97 18.37
C LEU A 4 1.23 4.33 19.04
N LYS A 5 1.97 4.48 20.14
CA LYS A 5 2.01 5.70 20.93
C LYS A 5 3.44 6.22 21.01
N ASN A 6 3.69 7.35 20.37
CA ASN A 6 4.96 8.08 20.38
C ASN A 6 6.19 7.19 20.06
N ILE A 7 6.06 6.31 19.07
CA ILE A 7 7.15 5.40 18.68
C ILE A 7 8.31 6.18 18.10
N ASN A 8 9.48 6.01 18.73
CA ASN A 8 10.74 6.57 18.27
C ASN A 8 11.78 5.46 18.09
N LYS A 9 12.55 5.54 16.97
CA LYS A 9 13.65 4.62 16.69
C LYS A 9 14.77 5.28 15.89
N ARG A 10 16.01 5.05 16.33
CA ARG A 10 17.22 5.49 15.64
C ARG A 10 18.19 4.33 15.48
N PHE A 11 19.00 4.40 14.44
CA PHE A 11 20.17 3.54 14.25
C PHE A 11 21.39 4.43 14.03
N GLY A 12 22.24 4.50 15.02
CA GLY A 12 23.36 5.47 15.04
C GLY A 12 22.83 6.90 14.91
N SER A 13 23.24 7.62 13.88
CA SER A 13 22.78 8.99 13.60
C SER A 13 21.46 9.06 12.83
N LYS A 14 21.01 7.95 12.22
CA LYS A 14 19.81 7.92 11.37
C LYS A 14 18.53 7.69 12.20
N THR A 15 17.62 8.67 12.19
CA THR A 15 16.26 8.49 12.72
C THR A 15 15.41 7.77 11.67
N VAL A 16 14.74 6.69 12.05
CA VAL A 16 13.90 5.85 11.16
C VAL A 16 12.42 5.82 11.58
N ALA A 17 12.13 6.21 12.82
CA ALA A 17 10.79 6.51 13.31
C ALA A 17 10.89 7.65 14.30
N GLN A 18 10.05 8.66 14.15
CA GLN A 18 10.01 9.82 15.02
C GLN A 18 8.57 10.19 15.33
N ASP A 19 8.21 10.04 16.61
CA ASP A 19 6.91 10.38 17.17
C ASP A 19 5.74 9.76 16.36
N ILE A 20 5.87 8.46 16.02
CA ILE A 20 4.84 7.76 15.25
C ILE A 20 3.66 7.44 16.16
N ASN A 21 2.50 7.97 15.81
CA ASN A 21 1.22 7.72 16.45
C ASN A 21 0.24 7.22 15.39
N LEU A 22 -0.25 5.96 15.53
CA LEU A 22 -1.16 5.32 14.59
C LEU A 22 -2.11 4.39 15.35
N ASN A 23 -3.34 4.32 14.87
CA ASN A 23 -4.34 3.35 15.34
C ASN A 23 -4.84 2.54 14.14
N VAL A 24 -5.12 1.26 14.37
CA VAL A 24 -5.74 0.36 13.38
C VAL A 24 -6.84 -0.42 14.08
N GLU A 25 -8.06 -0.25 13.62
CA GLU A 25 -9.20 -0.96 14.19
C GLU A 25 -9.27 -2.43 13.73
N ALA A 26 -10.08 -3.22 14.40
CA ALA A 26 -10.31 -4.60 14.01
C ALA A 26 -10.99 -4.65 12.63
N GLY A 27 -10.45 -5.47 11.71
CA GLY A 27 -10.92 -5.57 10.33
C GLY A 27 -10.48 -4.41 9.41
N GLU A 28 -9.79 -3.40 9.94
CA GLU A 28 -9.26 -2.26 9.17
C GLU A 28 -7.91 -2.62 8.53
N ILE A 29 -7.71 -2.11 7.33
CA ILE A 29 -6.43 -2.13 6.62
C ILE A 29 -5.86 -0.71 6.61
N LEU A 30 -4.77 -0.48 7.34
CA LEU A 30 -3.97 0.74 7.25
C LEU A 30 -2.83 0.55 6.25
N ALA A 31 -2.74 1.37 5.21
CA ALA A 31 -1.55 1.43 4.38
C ALA A 31 -0.52 2.44 4.92
N VAL A 32 0.74 2.03 5.01
CA VAL A 32 1.87 2.94 5.25
C VAL A 32 2.57 3.18 3.92
N LEU A 33 2.28 4.32 3.30
CA LEU A 33 2.80 4.73 2.00
C LEU A 33 4.05 5.58 2.16
N GLY A 34 5.11 5.31 1.39
CA GLY A 34 6.31 6.14 1.41
C GLY A 34 7.44 5.58 0.55
N ARG A 35 8.47 6.38 0.28
CA ARG A 35 9.65 5.97 -0.51
C ARG A 35 10.45 4.89 0.20
N SER A 36 11.23 4.12 -0.58
CA SER A 36 12.17 3.14 -0.01
C SER A 36 13.14 3.82 0.97
N GLY A 37 13.38 3.17 2.11
CA GLY A 37 14.32 3.66 3.13
C GLY A 37 13.77 4.73 4.09
N CYS A 38 12.47 5.11 4.02
CA CYS A 38 11.88 6.10 4.94
C CYS A 38 11.52 5.56 6.34
N GLY A 39 11.69 4.23 6.59
CA GLY A 39 11.46 3.64 7.91
C GLY A 39 10.33 2.61 8.02
N LYS A 40 9.55 2.37 6.95
CA LYS A 40 8.35 1.49 6.95
C LYS A 40 8.61 0.07 7.46
N SER A 41 9.58 -0.64 6.89
CA SER A 41 9.92 -2.01 7.32
C SER A 41 10.48 -2.05 8.74
N THR A 42 11.15 -0.98 9.20
CA THR A 42 11.58 -0.85 10.59
C THR A 42 10.38 -0.70 11.53
N LEU A 43 9.37 0.08 11.12
CA LEU A 43 8.12 0.20 11.87
C LEU A 43 7.44 -1.16 12.04
N LEU A 44 7.30 -1.95 10.95
CA LEU A 44 6.76 -3.31 11.02
C LEU A 44 7.58 -4.21 11.96
N LYS A 45 8.94 -4.16 11.86
CA LYS A 45 9.83 -4.91 12.76
C LYS A 45 9.69 -4.49 14.22
N THR A 46 9.37 -3.23 14.49
CA THR A 46 9.10 -2.74 15.83
C THR A 46 7.77 -3.29 16.35
N ILE A 47 6.72 -3.27 15.52
CA ILE A 47 5.39 -3.79 15.89
C ILE A 47 5.44 -5.29 16.18
N VAL A 48 6.13 -6.08 15.35
CA VAL A 48 6.25 -7.52 15.57
C VAL A 48 7.22 -7.90 16.71
N GLY A 49 8.04 -6.95 17.20
CA GLY A 49 8.96 -7.17 18.32
C GLY A 49 10.36 -7.68 17.95
N LEU A 50 10.73 -7.60 16.66
CA LEU A 50 12.08 -7.90 16.17
C LEU A 50 13.06 -6.74 16.41
N VAL A 51 12.53 -5.53 16.54
CA VAL A 51 13.30 -4.32 16.87
C VAL A 51 12.62 -3.65 18.05
N ARG A 52 13.37 -3.37 19.13
CA ARG A 52 12.84 -2.60 20.26
C ARG A 52 12.82 -1.11 19.91
N PRO A 53 11.72 -0.37 20.15
CA PRO A 53 11.72 1.08 20.03
C PRO A 53 12.64 1.71 21.09
N ASP A 54 13.16 2.90 20.80
CA ASP A 54 13.97 3.64 21.78
C ASP A 54 13.07 4.34 22.82
N SER A 55 11.85 4.72 22.41
CA SER A 55 10.76 5.15 23.27
C SER A 55 9.41 4.95 22.61
N GLY A 56 8.33 5.08 23.37
CA GLY A 56 6.96 4.86 22.92
C GLY A 56 6.48 3.44 23.23
N GLU A 57 5.22 3.19 22.89
CA GLU A 57 4.53 1.96 23.27
C GLU A 57 3.76 1.35 22.10
N VAL A 58 3.74 0.03 22.05
CA VAL A 58 2.93 -0.79 21.13
C VAL A 58 1.85 -1.50 21.93
N TRP A 59 0.60 -1.23 21.61
CA TRP A 59 -0.57 -1.83 22.25
C TRP A 59 -1.36 -2.67 21.25
N LEU A 60 -1.72 -3.87 21.61
CA LEU A 60 -2.55 -4.76 20.79
C LEU A 60 -3.69 -5.35 21.63
N ASN A 61 -4.93 -5.12 21.20
CA ASN A 61 -6.16 -5.57 21.85
C ASN A 61 -6.26 -5.13 23.35
N GLY A 62 -5.70 -3.95 23.68
CA GLY A 62 -5.71 -3.40 25.04
C GLY A 62 -4.50 -3.79 25.89
N ASP A 63 -3.64 -4.68 25.42
CA ASP A 63 -2.43 -5.09 26.11
C ASP A 63 -1.20 -4.33 25.59
N ASN A 64 -0.36 -3.83 26.50
CA ASN A 64 0.95 -3.28 26.13
C ASN A 64 1.91 -4.44 25.81
N ILE A 65 2.28 -4.56 24.54
CA ILE A 65 3.17 -5.62 24.05
C ILE A 65 4.59 -5.12 23.73
N THR A 66 4.95 -3.92 24.13
CA THR A 66 6.22 -3.26 23.78
C THR A 66 7.43 -4.12 24.12
N ASP A 67 7.47 -4.69 25.33
CA ASP A 67 8.56 -5.55 25.80
C ASP A 67 8.27 -7.05 25.63
N MET A 68 7.12 -7.42 25.05
CA MET A 68 6.76 -8.82 24.81
C MET A 68 7.65 -9.39 23.67
N PRO A 69 8.26 -10.57 23.84
CA PRO A 69 8.99 -11.24 22.77
C PRO A 69 8.11 -11.54 21.55
N SER A 70 8.70 -11.46 20.35
CA SER A 70 7.97 -11.58 19.07
C SER A 70 7.14 -12.86 18.96
N GLU A 71 7.65 -14.00 19.41
CA GLU A 71 6.99 -15.31 19.37
C GLU A 71 5.74 -15.41 20.25
N LYS A 72 5.55 -14.45 21.19
CA LYS A 72 4.37 -14.39 22.06
C LYS A 72 3.31 -13.41 21.60
N ARG A 73 3.62 -12.53 20.63
CA ARG A 73 2.71 -11.46 20.18
C ARG A 73 1.54 -11.94 19.32
N ASN A 74 1.55 -13.17 18.81
CA ASN A 74 0.56 -13.69 17.86
C ASN A 74 0.33 -12.77 16.64
N ILE A 75 1.40 -12.20 16.12
CA ILE A 75 1.42 -11.30 14.94
C ILE A 75 2.03 -12.08 13.77
N SER A 76 1.40 -12.00 12.60
CA SER A 76 1.98 -12.52 11.36
C SER A 76 2.63 -11.40 10.57
N LEU A 77 3.86 -11.61 10.13
CA LEU A 77 4.61 -10.70 9.25
C LEU A 77 4.98 -11.42 7.97
N MET A 78 4.50 -10.92 6.85
CA MET A 78 5.02 -11.27 5.53
C MET A 78 6.18 -10.34 5.20
N PHE A 79 7.38 -10.90 5.13
CA PHE A 79 8.61 -10.18 4.78
C PHE A 79 8.70 -9.95 3.26
N GLN A 80 9.44 -8.93 2.87
CA GLN A 80 9.69 -8.60 1.46
C GLN A 80 10.44 -9.72 0.71
N ASP A 81 11.31 -10.48 1.40
CA ASP A 81 12.03 -11.66 0.88
C ASP A 81 11.26 -12.97 1.07
N TYR A 82 9.96 -12.87 1.43
CA TYR A 82 9.03 -13.98 1.69
C TYR A 82 9.40 -14.88 2.88
N ALA A 83 10.66 -14.96 3.28
CA ALA A 83 11.18 -15.79 4.38
C ALA A 83 10.60 -17.23 4.39
N LEU A 84 10.45 -17.85 3.21
CA LEU A 84 9.98 -19.23 3.08
C LEU A 84 11.02 -20.20 3.65
N LEU A 85 10.55 -21.31 4.25
CA LEU A 85 11.40 -22.34 4.81
C LEU A 85 11.88 -23.27 3.67
N PRO A 86 13.16 -23.20 3.26
CA PRO A 86 13.62 -23.85 2.02
C PRO A 86 13.62 -25.38 2.09
N HIS A 87 13.69 -25.94 3.29
CA HIS A 87 13.70 -27.39 3.53
C HIS A 87 12.30 -28.00 3.56
N LEU A 88 11.23 -27.20 3.62
CA LEU A 88 9.84 -27.62 3.65
C LEU A 88 9.19 -27.53 2.28
N THR A 89 8.19 -28.38 2.02
CA THR A 89 7.31 -28.27 0.83
C THR A 89 6.41 -27.03 0.92
N ALA A 90 5.70 -26.69 -0.17
CA ALA A 90 4.70 -25.63 -0.16
C ALA A 90 3.60 -25.91 0.89
N LEU A 91 3.09 -27.14 0.95
CA LEU A 91 2.09 -27.56 1.92
C LEU A 91 2.59 -27.40 3.36
N ASP A 92 3.82 -27.86 3.63
CA ASP A 92 4.42 -27.77 4.96
C ASP A 92 4.76 -26.33 5.36
N ASN A 93 5.13 -25.48 4.39
CA ASN A 93 5.33 -24.05 4.62
C ASN A 93 4.04 -23.40 5.11
N VAL A 94 2.92 -23.61 4.40
CA VAL A 94 1.62 -23.06 4.78
C VAL A 94 1.19 -23.60 6.15
N GLY A 95 1.29 -24.92 6.37
CA GLY A 95 0.88 -25.57 7.62
C GLY A 95 1.81 -25.33 8.81
N PHE A 96 2.98 -24.69 8.60
CA PHE A 96 4.01 -24.58 9.65
C PHE A 96 3.48 -23.89 10.92
N GLY A 97 2.76 -22.77 10.78
CA GLY A 97 2.20 -22.04 11.92
C GLY A 97 1.16 -22.87 12.70
N LEU A 98 0.32 -23.63 11.99
CA LEU A 98 -0.67 -24.52 12.61
C LEU A 98 0.00 -25.67 13.37
N LYS A 99 1.10 -26.21 12.81
CA LYS A 99 1.92 -27.24 13.47
C LYS A 99 2.55 -26.73 14.77
N MET A 100 3.02 -25.47 14.79
CA MET A 100 3.55 -24.85 16.01
C MET A 100 2.46 -24.66 17.07
N ARG A 101 1.22 -24.49 16.68
CA ARG A 101 0.04 -24.48 17.57
C ARG A 101 -0.44 -25.87 17.98
N ARG A 102 0.22 -26.94 17.52
CA ARG A 102 -0.08 -28.33 17.84
C ARG A 102 -1.47 -28.80 17.41
N LEU A 103 -1.99 -28.31 16.29
CA LEU A 103 -3.22 -28.81 15.71
C LEU A 103 -3.06 -30.27 15.25
N PRO A 104 -4.15 -31.07 15.14
CA PRO A 104 -4.12 -32.43 14.58
C PRO A 104 -3.59 -32.42 13.13
N LYS A 105 -2.78 -33.43 12.77
CA LYS A 105 -2.13 -33.52 11.46
C LYS A 105 -3.14 -33.44 10.29
N ALA A 106 -4.27 -34.16 10.40
CA ALA A 106 -5.32 -34.16 9.37
C ALA A 106 -5.91 -32.77 9.16
N GLU A 107 -6.15 -32.02 10.23
CA GLU A 107 -6.67 -30.67 10.19
C GLU A 107 -5.66 -29.67 9.57
N ILE A 108 -4.35 -29.80 9.89
CA ILE A 108 -3.28 -29.02 9.29
C ILE A 108 -3.25 -29.26 7.78
N GLU A 109 -3.29 -30.52 7.35
CA GLU A 109 -3.23 -30.89 5.93
C GLU A 109 -4.44 -30.35 5.16
N GLU A 110 -5.65 -30.51 5.70
CA GLU A 110 -6.89 -30.00 5.12
C GLU A 110 -6.87 -28.47 4.97
N GLN A 111 -6.57 -27.73 6.06
CA GLN A 111 -6.54 -26.27 6.04
C GLN A 111 -5.42 -25.75 5.12
N SER A 112 -4.25 -26.39 5.13
CA SER A 112 -3.13 -25.98 4.28
C SER A 112 -3.43 -26.24 2.80
N MET A 113 -4.05 -27.35 2.47
CA MET A 113 -4.46 -27.64 1.08
C MET A 113 -5.55 -26.65 0.61
N GLN A 114 -6.51 -26.30 1.47
CA GLN A 114 -7.49 -25.28 1.14
C GLN A 114 -6.84 -23.90 0.90
N ALA A 115 -5.89 -23.51 1.74
CA ALA A 115 -5.16 -22.26 1.56
C ALA A 115 -4.33 -22.25 0.25
N LEU A 116 -3.76 -23.40 -0.16
CA LEU A 116 -3.09 -23.52 -1.45
C LEU A 116 -4.06 -23.42 -2.64
N ARG A 117 -5.27 -23.97 -2.55
CA ARG A 117 -6.31 -23.79 -3.58
C ARG A 117 -6.72 -22.34 -3.73
N ASP A 118 -6.94 -21.63 -2.62
CA ASP A 118 -7.36 -20.22 -2.60
C ASP A 118 -6.37 -19.31 -3.36
N ILE A 119 -5.10 -19.72 -3.45
CA ILE A 119 -4.03 -19.00 -4.16
C ILE A 119 -3.59 -19.66 -5.49
N GLY A 120 -4.29 -20.73 -5.93
CA GLY A 120 -3.99 -21.46 -7.17
C GLY A 120 -2.65 -22.18 -7.17
N LEU A 121 -2.26 -22.79 -6.05
CA LEU A 121 -1.01 -23.55 -5.89
C LEU A 121 -1.24 -24.99 -5.37
N GLU A 122 -2.44 -25.55 -5.51
CA GLU A 122 -2.74 -26.92 -5.06
C GLU A 122 -1.88 -27.98 -5.76
N HIS A 123 -1.58 -27.78 -7.04
CA HIS A 123 -0.76 -28.70 -7.83
C HIS A 123 0.74 -28.64 -7.46
N GLU A 124 1.15 -27.56 -6.78
CA GLU A 124 2.52 -27.32 -6.34
C GLU A 124 2.77 -27.71 -4.87
N ALA A 125 1.78 -28.32 -4.22
CA ALA A 125 1.79 -28.63 -2.77
C ALA A 125 3.05 -29.36 -2.29
N GLN A 126 3.61 -30.27 -3.12
CA GLN A 126 4.78 -31.07 -2.78
C GLN A 126 6.11 -30.45 -3.24
N ARG A 127 6.08 -29.32 -3.95
CA ARG A 127 7.29 -28.64 -4.40
C ARG A 127 7.92 -27.82 -3.28
N LYS A 128 9.25 -27.66 -3.36
CA LYS A 128 10.00 -26.79 -2.44
C LYS A 128 10.07 -25.36 -2.99
N PRO A 129 10.23 -24.34 -2.11
CA PRO A 129 10.28 -22.93 -2.51
C PRO A 129 11.26 -22.63 -3.66
N GLU A 130 12.44 -23.24 -3.67
CA GLU A 130 13.48 -23.03 -4.69
C GLU A 130 13.05 -23.41 -6.10
N SER A 131 12.04 -24.28 -6.25
CA SER A 131 11.48 -24.71 -7.53
C SER A 131 10.27 -23.91 -7.96
N LEU A 132 9.83 -22.93 -7.17
CA LEU A 132 8.72 -22.04 -7.45
C LEU A 132 9.22 -20.72 -8.04
N SER A 133 8.45 -20.13 -8.96
CA SER A 133 8.69 -18.78 -9.43
C SER A 133 8.53 -17.73 -8.30
N GLY A 134 9.07 -16.54 -8.48
CA GLY A 134 8.95 -15.46 -7.49
C GLY A 134 7.50 -15.11 -7.14
N GLY A 135 6.60 -15.10 -8.13
CA GLY A 135 5.17 -14.88 -7.90
C GLY A 135 4.49 -16.02 -7.14
N GLU A 136 4.90 -17.28 -7.37
CA GLU A 136 4.41 -18.44 -6.62
C GLU A 136 4.92 -18.42 -5.18
N GLN A 137 6.18 -18.05 -4.96
CA GLN A 137 6.75 -17.89 -3.61
C GLN A 137 6.03 -16.80 -2.84
N GLN A 138 5.70 -15.68 -3.48
CA GLN A 138 4.96 -14.58 -2.87
C GLN A 138 3.55 -15.01 -2.45
N ARG A 139 2.81 -15.71 -3.32
CA ARG A 139 1.50 -16.29 -3.01
C ARG A 139 1.57 -17.27 -1.84
N LEU A 140 2.57 -18.14 -1.85
CA LEU A 140 2.80 -19.11 -0.79
C LEU A 140 3.04 -18.44 0.57
N ALA A 141 3.87 -17.38 0.61
CA ALA A 141 4.13 -16.60 1.82
C ALA A 141 2.87 -15.89 2.34
N LEU A 142 2.03 -15.38 1.43
CA LEU A 142 0.74 -14.77 1.78
C LEU A 142 -0.20 -15.79 2.43
N ALA A 143 -0.37 -16.97 1.83
CA ALA A 143 -1.20 -18.04 2.39
C ALA A 143 -0.71 -18.46 3.78
N ARG A 144 0.62 -18.64 3.94
CA ARG A 144 1.24 -18.96 5.24
C ARG A 144 0.95 -17.89 6.30
N SER A 145 0.92 -16.63 5.92
CA SER A 145 0.67 -15.53 6.87
C SER A 145 -0.77 -15.45 7.32
N LEU A 146 -1.72 -15.81 6.45
CA LEU A 146 -3.16 -15.73 6.72
C LEU A 146 -3.74 -16.94 7.47
N ILE A 147 -3.20 -18.15 7.21
CA ILE A 147 -3.78 -19.40 7.72
C ILE A 147 -3.85 -19.46 9.26
N THR A 148 -2.92 -18.79 9.94
CA THR A 148 -2.83 -18.81 11.39
C THR A 148 -3.85 -17.94 12.11
N ARG A 149 -4.66 -17.15 11.39
CA ARG A 149 -5.61 -16.16 11.96
C ARG A 149 -4.93 -15.35 13.08
N PRO A 150 -3.94 -14.53 12.73
CA PRO A 150 -3.17 -13.78 13.72
C PRO A 150 -4.01 -12.66 14.35
N SER A 151 -3.58 -12.13 15.51
CA SER A 151 -4.19 -10.96 16.13
C SER A 151 -3.88 -9.64 15.38
N LEU A 152 -2.87 -9.65 14.51
CA LEU A 152 -2.48 -8.54 13.63
C LEU A 152 -1.73 -9.12 12.42
N LEU A 153 -2.06 -8.65 11.23
CA LEU A 153 -1.36 -8.98 9.99
C LEU A 153 -0.49 -7.81 9.52
N LEU A 154 0.77 -8.08 9.25
CA LEU A 154 1.73 -7.12 8.71
C LEU A 154 2.21 -7.60 7.33
N LEU A 155 2.07 -6.74 6.31
CA LEU A 155 2.42 -7.04 4.93
C LEU A 155 3.48 -6.04 4.45
N ASP A 156 4.71 -6.52 4.19
CA ASP A 156 5.81 -5.69 3.67
C ASP A 156 5.97 -5.93 2.17
N GLU A 157 5.45 -4.99 1.34
CA GLU A 157 5.45 -5.02 -0.14
C GLU A 157 4.90 -6.34 -0.72
N ALA A 158 3.80 -6.83 -0.13
CA ALA A 158 3.26 -8.18 -0.36
C ALA A 158 2.77 -8.48 -1.78
N PHE A 159 2.62 -7.48 -2.66
CA PHE A 159 2.06 -7.65 -4.01
C PHE A 159 2.96 -7.11 -5.12
N SER A 160 4.22 -6.76 -4.81
CA SER A 160 5.13 -6.06 -5.74
C SER A 160 5.56 -6.89 -6.94
N SER A 161 5.76 -8.20 -6.78
CA SER A 161 6.33 -9.11 -7.80
C SER A 161 5.29 -9.87 -8.63
N LEU A 162 4.01 -9.51 -8.52
CA LEU A 162 2.91 -10.18 -9.21
C LEU A 162 2.55 -9.48 -10.53
N ASP A 163 2.09 -10.25 -11.51
CA ASP A 163 1.44 -9.71 -12.70
C ASP A 163 0.12 -8.99 -12.34
N THR A 164 -0.34 -8.11 -13.22
CA THR A 164 -1.46 -7.20 -12.93
C THR A 164 -2.76 -7.94 -12.59
N HIS A 165 -3.11 -9.00 -13.34
CA HIS A 165 -4.37 -9.72 -13.13
C HIS A 165 -4.36 -10.49 -11.80
N LEU A 166 -3.28 -11.21 -11.54
CA LEU A 166 -3.11 -11.98 -10.32
C LEU A 166 -2.99 -11.08 -9.07
N ARG A 167 -2.33 -9.94 -9.21
CA ARG A 167 -2.23 -8.92 -8.15
C ARG A 167 -3.60 -8.44 -7.71
N HIS A 168 -4.48 -8.09 -8.66
CA HIS A 168 -5.84 -7.65 -8.34
C HIS A 168 -6.62 -8.73 -7.59
N HIS A 169 -6.60 -9.97 -8.08
CA HIS A 169 -7.29 -11.10 -7.43
C HIS A 169 -6.79 -11.33 -5.99
N LEU A 170 -5.48 -11.35 -5.78
CA LEU A 170 -4.91 -11.60 -4.44
C LEU A 170 -5.14 -10.44 -3.48
N ARG A 171 -5.13 -9.20 -3.96
CA ARG A 171 -5.49 -8.02 -3.14
C ARG A 171 -6.94 -8.15 -2.64
N THR A 172 -7.88 -8.48 -3.52
CA THR A 172 -9.29 -8.67 -3.16
C THR A 172 -9.44 -9.80 -2.15
N LEU A 173 -8.89 -10.99 -2.43
CA LEU A 173 -8.92 -12.14 -1.53
C LEU A 173 -8.35 -11.81 -0.15
N THR A 174 -7.20 -11.10 -0.11
CA THR A 174 -6.55 -10.72 1.16
C THR A 174 -7.42 -9.74 1.95
N ALA A 175 -7.98 -8.71 1.30
CA ALA A 175 -8.86 -7.75 1.95
C ALA A 175 -10.13 -8.41 2.50
N GLU A 176 -10.75 -9.33 1.75
CA GLU A 176 -11.90 -10.10 2.19
C GLU A 176 -11.57 -10.97 3.42
N ARG A 177 -10.41 -11.64 3.43
CA ARG A 177 -9.96 -12.46 4.56
C ARG A 177 -9.70 -11.61 5.81
N ILE A 178 -9.07 -10.47 5.68
CA ILE A 178 -8.81 -9.52 6.77
C ILE A 178 -10.14 -9.07 7.40
N ARG A 179 -11.08 -8.63 6.57
CA ARG A 179 -12.39 -8.13 7.02
C ARG A 179 -13.26 -9.24 7.62
N SER A 180 -13.35 -10.41 6.94
CA SER A 180 -14.17 -11.53 7.43
C SER A 180 -13.66 -12.15 8.74
N GLN A 181 -12.36 -12.08 9.00
CA GLN A 181 -11.74 -12.56 10.23
C GLN A 181 -11.59 -11.46 11.29
N ASN A 182 -11.99 -10.23 10.98
CA ASN A 182 -11.91 -9.06 11.86
C ASN A 182 -10.47 -8.80 12.39
N ILE A 183 -9.46 -9.03 11.54
CA ILE A 183 -8.04 -8.87 11.87
C ILE A 183 -7.61 -7.45 11.49
N PRO A 184 -6.99 -6.65 12.41
CA PRO A 184 -6.32 -5.42 12.00
C PRO A 184 -5.13 -5.75 11.09
N ALA A 185 -4.89 -4.94 10.06
CA ALA A 185 -3.77 -5.16 9.15
C ALA A 185 -3.02 -3.87 8.81
N ILE A 186 -1.69 -4.00 8.67
CA ILE A 186 -0.86 -2.93 8.11
C ILE A 186 -0.24 -3.42 6.81
N LEU A 187 -0.47 -2.66 5.74
CA LEU A 187 0.15 -2.84 4.43
C LEU A 187 1.23 -1.77 4.23
N VAL A 188 2.49 -2.19 4.11
CA VAL A 188 3.57 -1.29 3.72
C VAL A 188 3.74 -1.37 2.20
N THR A 189 3.73 -0.20 1.55
CA THR A 189 3.90 -0.12 0.10
C THR A 189 4.55 1.20 -0.33
N HIS A 190 5.08 1.23 -1.54
CA HIS A 190 5.49 2.45 -2.24
C HIS A 190 4.52 2.80 -3.39
N SER A 191 3.50 1.98 -3.62
CA SER A 191 2.47 2.19 -4.66
C SER A 191 1.25 2.89 -4.07
N ALA A 192 1.01 4.13 -4.53
CA ALA A 192 -0.19 4.88 -4.17
C ALA A 192 -1.48 4.17 -4.63
N GLU A 193 -1.45 3.55 -5.84
CA GLU A 193 -2.57 2.76 -6.36
C GLU A 193 -2.93 1.61 -5.42
N GLU A 194 -1.92 0.88 -4.94
CA GLU A 194 -2.12 -0.22 -4.00
C GLU A 194 -2.72 0.26 -2.68
N ALA A 195 -2.15 1.33 -2.10
CA ALA A 195 -2.66 1.94 -0.88
C ALA A 195 -4.12 2.39 -1.05
N CYS A 196 -4.45 3.10 -2.13
CA CYS A 196 -5.81 3.59 -2.39
C CYS A 196 -6.83 2.48 -2.67
N THR A 197 -6.38 1.35 -3.26
CA THR A 197 -7.29 0.25 -3.64
C THR A 197 -7.62 -0.67 -2.46
N MET A 198 -6.66 -0.89 -1.55
CA MET A 198 -6.81 -1.89 -0.49
C MET A 198 -7.14 -1.29 0.88
N ALA A 199 -6.63 -0.10 1.19
CA ALA A 199 -6.64 0.42 2.55
C ALA A 199 -7.90 1.24 2.84
N ASP A 200 -8.38 1.12 4.06
CA ASP A 200 -9.44 1.97 4.62
C ASP A 200 -8.86 3.33 5.02
N THR A 201 -7.60 3.33 5.52
CA THR A 201 -6.84 4.54 5.83
C THR A 201 -5.39 4.43 5.34
N ILE A 202 -4.77 5.57 5.02
CA ILE A 202 -3.38 5.67 4.58
C ILE A 202 -2.61 6.60 5.51
N ALA A 203 -1.45 6.16 5.98
CA ALA A 203 -0.45 6.97 6.64
C ALA A 203 0.70 7.24 5.66
N ILE A 204 0.90 8.49 5.27
CA ILE A 204 2.00 8.90 4.37
C ILE A 204 3.24 9.10 5.23
N MET A 205 4.25 8.25 5.03
CA MET A 205 5.50 8.27 5.80
C MET A 205 6.65 8.84 4.98
N HIS A 206 7.35 9.83 5.54
CA HIS A 206 8.53 10.45 4.96
C HIS A 206 9.56 10.72 6.06
N GLU A 207 10.83 10.36 5.82
CA GLU A 207 11.97 10.58 6.74
C GLU A 207 11.68 10.22 8.21
N GLY A 208 11.02 9.09 8.41
CA GLY A 208 10.69 8.58 9.75
C GLY A 208 9.50 9.23 10.42
N ARG A 209 8.75 10.11 9.77
CA ARG A 209 7.56 10.79 10.32
C ARG A 209 6.32 10.47 9.50
N ILE A 210 5.16 10.55 10.11
CA ILE A 210 3.89 10.56 9.40
C ILE A 210 3.59 12.01 8.99
N LEU A 211 3.57 12.28 7.69
CA LEU A 211 3.23 13.60 7.15
C LEU A 211 1.73 13.85 7.23
N GLN A 212 0.94 12.83 6.90
CA GLN A 212 -0.51 12.92 6.86
C GLN A 212 -1.11 11.53 7.04
N HIS A 213 -2.28 11.45 7.68
CA HIS A 213 -3.06 10.23 7.89
C HIS A 213 -4.54 10.52 7.63
N GLY A 214 -5.23 9.62 6.93
CA GLY A 214 -6.66 9.76 6.63
C GLY A 214 -7.14 8.75 5.60
N THR A 215 -8.40 8.88 5.18
CA THR A 215 -8.94 8.06 4.09
C THR A 215 -8.30 8.43 2.76
N PRO A 216 -8.19 7.50 1.78
CA PRO A 216 -7.65 7.79 0.45
C PRO A 216 -8.27 9.03 -0.18
N GLU A 217 -9.60 9.15 -0.13
CA GLU A 217 -10.33 10.31 -0.68
C GLU A 217 -9.89 11.64 -0.06
N THR A 218 -9.76 11.67 1.28
CA THR A 218 -9.35 12.89 2.00
C THR A 218 -7.93 13.30 1.62
N LEU A 219 -7.01 12.33 1.53
CA LEU A 219 -5.60 12.58 1.21
C LEU A 219 -5.42 13.06 -0.24
N ILE A 220 -6.13 12.45 -1.20
CA ILE A 220 -6.10 12.84 -2.62
C ILE A 220 -6.70 14.24 -2.80
N ARG A 221 -7.78 14.54 -2.09
CA ARG A 221 -8.48 15.82 -2.20
C ARG A 221 -7.71 16.98 -1.58
N ARG A 222 -7.01 16.76 -0.46
CA ARG A 222 -6.26 17.78 0.28
C ARG A 222 -4.94 17.22 0.81
N PRO A 223 -3.93 17.02 -0.05
CA PRO A 223 -2.59 16.68 0.42
C PRO A 223 -2.01 17.84 1.24
N VAL A 224 -1.33 17.53 2.36
CA VAL A 224 -0.82 18.52 3.32
C VAL A 224 0.32 19.36 2.75
N ASN A 225 1.08 18.84 1.80
CA ASN A 225 2.20 19.50 1.14
C ASN A 225 2.57 18.79 -0.17
N ALA A 226 3.50 19.37 -0.93
CA ALA A 226 4.00 18.83 -2.19
C ALA A 226 4.53 17.40 -2.04
N GLN A 227 5.25 17.10 -0.95
CA GLN A 227 5.81 15.76 -0.72
C GLN A 227 4.71 14.70 -0.53
N ALA A 228 3.63 15.02 0.18
CA ALA A 228 2.48 14.12 0.33
C ALA A 228 1.76 13.91 -1.01
N ALA A 229 1.55 14.97 -1.79
CA ALA A 229 0.95 14.90 -3.13
C ALA A 229 1.79 14.03 -4.09
N LEU A 230 3.10 14.20 -4.10
CA LEU A 230 4.02 13.39 -4.93
C LEU A 230 4.02 11.91 -4.52
N LEU A 231 3.97 11.61 -3.22
CA LEU A 231 3.89 10.22 -2.73
C LEU A 231 2.58 9.55 -3.10
N LEU A 232 1.49 10.31 -3.18
CA LEU A 232 0.18 9.85 -3.68
C LEU A 232 0.14 9.73 -5.21
N GLY A 233 1.20 10.13 -5.93
CA GLY A 233 1.25 10.09 -7.40
C GLY A 233 0.34 11.14 -8.05
N LEU A 234 0.01 12.23 -7.34
CA LEU A 234 -0.85 13.29 -7.87
C LEU A 234 -0.09 14.11 -8.91
N ALA A 235 -0.60 14.10 -10.14
CA ALA A 235 -0.09 14.95 -11.22
C ALA A 235 -0.39 16.43 -10.92
N ASN A 236 0.26 17.34 -11.65
CA ASN A 236 0.07 18.79 -11.53
C ASN A 236 0.40 19.33 -10.12
N THR A 237 1.44 18.77 -9.52
CA THR A 237 1.97 19.19 -8.22
C THR A 237 3.31 19.88 -8.40
N ASP A 238 3.45 21.08 -7.86
CA ASP A 238 4.72 21.78 -7.66
C ASP A 238 4.95 22.09 -6.17
N ASP A 239 6.01 22.81 -5.82
CA ASP A 239 6.36 23.11 -4.42
C ASP A 239 5.33 23.99 -3.71
N THR A 240 4.45 24.66 -4.46
CA THR A 240 3.51 25.66 -3.93
C THR A 240 2.05 25.22 -3.99
N ARG A 241 1.73 24.25 -4.86
CA ARG A 241 0.32 23.88 -5.11
C ARG A 241 0.17 22.49 -5.73
N TYR A 242 -1.07 22.02 -5.66
CA TYR A 242 -1.60 20.89 -6.41
C TYR A 242 -2.86 21.31 -7.17
N ILE A 243 -2.93 21.04 -8.49
CA ILE A 243 -4.08 21.29 -9.35
C ILE A 243 -4.78 19.95 -9.65
N PRO A 244 -5.94 19.66 -9.04
CA PRO A 244 -6.67 18.43 -9.29
C PRO A 244 -7.15 18.31 -10.75
N GLN A 245 -7.28 17.09 -11.26
CA GLN A 245 -7.76 16.83 -12.62
C GLN A 245 -9.13 17.44 -12.91
N HIS A 246 -10.04 17.40 -11.92
CA HIS A 246 -11.39 17.93 -12.05
C HIS A 246 -11.47 19.48 -12.03
N ALA A 247 -10.37 20.14 -11.64
CA ALA A 247 -10.26 21.60 -11.74
C ALA A 247 -10.00 22.08 -13.17
N ILE A 248 -9.54 21.18 -14.06
CA ILE A 248 -9.23 21.50 -15.46
C ILE A 248 -10.42 21.12 -16.33
N ARG A 249 -10.92 22.07 -17.12
CA ARG A 249 -12.08 21.86 -18.01
C ARG A 249 -11.82 22.46 -19.38
N PHE A 250 -12.37 21.83 -20.40
CA PHE A 250 -12.47 22.45 -21.71
C PHE A 250 -13.38 23.68 -21.61
N ASP A 251 -12.93 24.82 -22.12
CA ASP A 251 -13.66 26.08 -22.09
C ASP A 251 -13.33 26.90 -23.32
N PRO A 252 -14.27 27.08 -24.26
CA PRO A 252 -14.06 27.89 -25.48
C PRO A 252 -13.60 29.32 -25.20
N ASN A 253 -13.97 29.89 -24.03
CA ASN A 253 -13.58 31.22 -23.59
C ASN A 253 -12.35 31.22 -22.67
N GLY A 254 -11.78 30.03 -22.38
CA GLY A 254 -10.65 29.86 -21.46
C GLY A 254 -9.32 30.27 -22.07
N THR A 255 -8.25 29.97 -21.34
CA THR A 255 -6.87 30.23 -21.74
C THR A 255 -6.46 29.27 -22.87
N ALA A 256 -5.86 29.83 -23.94
CA ALA A 256 -5.29 29.06 -25.01
C ALA A 256 -4.03 28.33 -24.49
N VAL A 257 -3.98 27.02 -24.68
CA VAL A 257 -2.87 26.14 -24.27
C VAL A 257 -2.48 25.24 -25.43
N ARG A 258 -1.18 24.98 -25.54
CA ARG A 258 -0.67 24.04 -26.55
C ARG A 258 -0.56 22.63 -25.97
N ILE A 259 -1.01 21.63 -26.71
CA ILE A 259 -0.77 20.22 -26.40
C ILE A 259 0.69 19.90 -26.73
N SER A 260 1.51 19.77 -25.72
CA SER A 260 2.92 19.39 -25.88
C SER A 260 3.07 17.88 -26.12
N GLU A 261 2.16 17.06 -25.54
CA GLU A 261 2.14 15.62 -25.72
C GLU A 261 0.71 15.09 -25.64
N ALA A 262 0.37 14.12 -26.51
CA ALA A 262 -0.88 13.37 -26.48
C ALA A 262 -0.58 11.87 -26.51
N VAL A 263 -0.85 11.15 -25.41
CA VAL A 263 -0.58 9.72 -25.28
C VAL A 263 -1.89 8.95 -25.23
N PRO A 264 -2.19 8.09 -26.20
CA PRO A 264 -3.36 7.22 -26.16
C PRO A 264 -3.19 6.19 -25.04
N LEU A 265 -4.23 6.01 -24.24
CA LEU A 265 -4.33 5.00 -23.18
C LEU A 265 -5.52 4.07 -23.49
N ALA A 266 -5.64 2.97 -22.75
CA ALA A 266 -6.73 2.02 -22.91
C ALA A 266 -8.13 2.66 -22.74
N GLU A 267 -8.23 3.64 -21.82
CA GLU A 267 -9.49 4.31 -21.48
C GLU A 267 -9.39 5.83 -21.69
N GLY A 268 -8.94 6.27 -22.87
CA GLY A 268 -8.87 7.70 -23.20
C GLY A 268 -7.50 8.18 -23.65
N THR A 269 -7.25 9.48 -23.50
CA THR A 269 -6.00 10.12 -23.90
C THR A 269 -5.44 10.94 -22.74
N ARG A 270 -4.18 10.74 -22.39
CA ARG A 270 -3.45 11.66 -21.51
C ARG A 270 -2.87 12.80 -22.33
N LEU A 271 -3.18 14.02 -21.93
CA LEU A 271 -2.62 15.22 -22.53
C LEU A 271 -1.63 15.88 -21.57
N THR A 272 -0.52 16.38 -22.11
CA THR A 272 0.34 17.33 -21.44
C THR A 272 0.11 18.69 -22.11
N LEU A 273 -0.30 19.69 -21.33
CA LEU A 273 -0.74 21.00 -21.78
C LEU A 273 0.25 22.05 -21.25
N SER A 274 0.83 22.87 -22.14
CA SER A 274 1.69 23.99 -21.71
C SER A 274 0.82 25.21 -21.43
N HIS A 275 0.58 25.47 -20.13
CA HIS A 275 -0.25 26.58 -19.66
C HIS A 275 0.63 27.79 -19.26
N PRO A 276 0.30 29.02 -19.69
CA PRO A 276 1.16 30.19 -19.45
C PRO A 276 1.36 30.54 -17.97
N GLN A 277 0.37 30.26 -17.12
CA GLN A 277 0.42 30.58 -15.68
C GLN A 277 0.84 29.38 -14.82
N TYR A 278 0.47 28.16 -15.23
CA TYR A 278 0.61 26.96 -14.38
C TYR A 278 1.73 26.01 -14.85
N GLY A 279 2.38 26.32 -15.98
CA GLY A 279 3.38 25.42 -16.57
C GLY A 279 2.75 24.20 -17.24
N ASP A 280 3.46 23.09 -17.23
CA ASP A 280 2.95 21.87 -17.85
C ASP A 280 1.92 21.19 -16.95
N LEU A 281 0.71 21.01 -17.49
CA LEU A 281 -0.41 20.34 -16.85
C LEU A 281 -0.70 19.01 -17.52
N ILE A 282 -0.80 17.94 -16.75
CA ILE A 282 -1.32 16.66 -17.19
C ILE A 282 -2.84 16.66 -17.05
N TRP A 283 -3.55 16.33 -18.13
CA TRP A 283 -4.99 16.29 -18.12
C TRP A 283 -5.53 15.03 -18.83
N TYR A 284 -6.61 14.49 -18.28
CA TYR A 284 -7.35 13.35 -18.83
C TYR A 284 -8.75 13.83 -19.18
N PRO A 285 -8.99 14.31 -20.44
CA PRO A 285 -10.32 14.74 -20.86
C PRO A 285 -11.32 13.59 -20.80
N HIS A 286 -12.51 13.85 -20.28
CA HIS A 286 -13.61 12.89 -20.36
C HIS A 286 -14.04 12.66 -21.81
N ALA A 287 -14.41 11.41 -22.15
CA ALA A 287 -14.72 10.96 -23.51
C ALA A 287 -15.99 11.59 -24.14
N ASP A 288 -16.71 12.44 -23.42
CA ASP A 288 -18.00 13.01 -23.86
C ASP A 288 -17.88 14.15 -24.90
N HIS A 289 -16.67 14.55 -25.27
CA HIS A 289 -16.49 15.54 -26.33
C HIS A 289 -16.14 14.84 -27.63
N ASP A 290 -17.12 14.82 -28.54
CA ASP A 290 -17.09 14.41 -29.95
C ASP A 290 -16.20 15.35 -30.79
N THR A 291 -15.01 15.64 -30.30
CA THR A 291 -13.97 16.40 -30.98
C THR A 291 -12.90 15.45 -31.48
N ASP A 292 -12.39 15.71 -32.66
CA ASP A 292 -11.19 15.05 -33.24
C ASP A 292 -10.16 14.74 -32.16
N LYS A 293 -9.66 13.51 -32.15
CA LYS A 293 -8.67 13.06 -31.13
C LYS A 293 -7.60 14.12 -30.98
N PRO A 294 -7.41 14.68 -29.76
CA PRO A 294 -6.46 15.77 -29.56
C PRO A 294 -5.06 15.32 -29.96
N GLN A 295 -4.37 16.15 -30.74
CA GLN A 295 -3.05 15.83 -31.30
C GLN A 295 -1.97 16.72 -30.72
N THR A 296 -0.77 16.18 -30.62
CA THR A 296 0.44 16.95 -30.24
C THR A 296 0.62 18.12 -31.21
N GLY A 297 0.87 19.31 -30.65
CA GLY A 297 1.01 20.57 -31.39
C GLY A 297 -0.27 21.35 -31.60
N GLN A 298 -1.42 20.77 -31.35
CA GLN A 298 -2.73 21.42 -31.41
C GLN A 298 -2.87 22.44 -30.27
N GLU A 299 -3.58 23.54 -30.55
CA GLU A 299 -4.00 24.52 -29.53
C GLU A 299 -5.44 24.24 -29.13
N ILE A 300 -5.68 24.20 -27.82
CA ILE A 300 -7.02 24.07 -27.24
C ILE A 300 -7.22 25.17 -26.19
N ARG A 301 -8.47 25.38 -25.77
CA ARG A 301 -8.76 26.34 -24.70
C ARG A 301 -9.31 25.62 -23.49
N ILE A 302 -8.75 25.94 -22.33
CA ILE A 302 -9.14 25.36 -21.04
C ILE A 302 -9.34 26.45 -20.00
N SER A 303 -10.15 26.16 -18.98
CA SER A 303 -10.19 26.90 -17.72
C SER A 303 -9.68 26.02 -16.58
N VAL A 304 -9.05 26.65 -15.60
CA VAL A 304 -8.66 26.04 -14.33
C VAL A 304 -9.46 26.72 -13.22
N ASP A 305 -10.25 25.94 -12.48
CA ASP A 305 -11.00 26.47 -11.33
C ASP A 305 -10.06 26.73 -10.16
N GLU A 306 -9.69 27.98 -9.94
CA GLU A 306 -8.75 28.41 -8.90
C GLU A 306 -9.22 28.06 -7.48
N ASN A 307 -10.53 27.92 -7.26
CA ASN A 307 -11.08 27.54 -5.96
C ASN A 307 -10.82 26.07 -5.60
N GLN A 308 -10.47 25.26 -6.60
CA GLN A 308 -10.11 23.84 -6.42
C GLN A 308 -8.61 23.62 -6.27
N ILE A 309 -7.80 24.64 -6.48
CA ILE A 309 -6.35 24.53 -6.31
C ILE A 309 -6.04 24.39 -4.82
N VAL A 310 -5.25 23.37 -4.48
CA VAL A 310 -4.73 23.19 -3.12
C VAL A 310 -3.38 23.89 -3.03
N TRP A 311 -3.33 24.99 -2.28
CA TRP A 311 -2.11 25.75 -2.01
C TRP A 311 -1.38 25.14 -0.80
N PHE A 312 -0.07 25.05 -0.90
CA PHE A 312 0.80 24.58 0.18
C PHE A 312 1.42 25.79 0.89
N ASP A 313 1.52 25.72 2.22
CA ASP A 313 2.17 26.72 3.07
C ASP A 313 3.69 26.65 3.01
#